data_fa710f7a9b33e437fe30a8878f571182
#
_entry.id   fa710f7a9b33e437fe30a8878f571182
#
_cell.length_a   1.000
_cell.length_b   1.000
_cell.length_c   1.000
_cell.angle_alpha   90.00
_cell.angle_beta   90.00
_cell.angle_gamma   90.00
#
_symmetry.space_group_name_H-M   'P 1'
#
loop_
_entity.id
_entity.type
_entity.pdbx_description
1 polymer ?
#
loop_
_entity_poly.entity_id
_entity_poly.type
_entity_poly.pdbx_seq_one_letter_code
_entity_poly.pdbx_strand_id
1 'polypeptide(L)'
;KRTVRLLWAGAEEVGIWGGRDYGEKHATEPHALAMESDFGAGKVWAVDFRLPESASALRGQIVSALAPLGVVPRKELAGGGADIGAIIAAQKLGIIDLQQDGTKYFDLHHTPDDTLDKIDKTELRQNVAAWVATLALVANYDGELKPEAAR
;
A
#
# COMPACT_ATOMS: atom_id res chain seq x y z
N LYS A 1 -2.57 5.83 -17.26
CA LYS A 1 -3.91 6.39 -17.45
C LYS A 1 -4.40 7.11 -16.18
N ARG A 2 -4.03 6.64 -14.98
CA ARG A 2 -4.30 7.33 -13.72
C ARG A 2 -3.04 8.05 -13.24
N THR A 3 -3.24 9.18 -12.57
CA THR A 3 -2.18 9.87 -11.85
C THR A 3 -1.76 9.04 -10.63
N VAL A 4 -0.47 8.86 -10.44
CA VAL A 4 0.10 8.34 -9.19
C VAL A 4 0.49 9.55 -8.34
N ARG A 5 -0.04 9.62 -7.14
CA ARG A 5 0.31 10.63 -6.14
C ARG A 5 1.11 9.98 -5.02
N LEU A 6 2.26 10.53 -4.72
CA LEU A 6 3.06 10.14 -3.57
C LEU A 6 2.76 11.09 -2.42
N LEU A 7 2.34 10.53 -1.29
CA LEU A 7 2.14 11.25 -0.03
C LEU A 7 3.28 10.92 0.93
N TRP A 8 3.91 11.95 1.44
CA TRP A 8 4.84 11.88 2.56
C TRP A 8 4.11 12.44 3.79
N ALA A 9 3.40 11.57 4.48
CA ALA A 9 2.68 11.97 5.67
C ALA A 9 3.65 12.23 6.81
N GLY A 10 3.42 13.28 7.55
CA GLY A 10 4.24 13.63 8.71
C GLY A 10 3.47 13.47 10.00
N ALA A 11 4.21 13.30 11.12
CA ALA A 11 3.66 13.27 12.46
C ALA A 11 2.62 12.15 12.68
N GLU A 12 2.85 10.96 12.07
CA GLU A 12 1.99 9.79 12.28
C GLU A 12 2.01 9.40 13.75
N GLU A 13 3.18 9.20 14.32
CA GLU A 13 3.44 8.72 15.69
C GLU A 13 2.85 9.60 16.81
N VAL A 14 2.56 10.85 16.52
CA VAL A 14 2.01 11.80 17.49
C VAL A 14 0.56 12.22 17.21
N GLY A 15 -0.13 11.47 16.34
CA GLY A 15 -1.56 11.67 16.10
C GLY A 15 -2.02 11.61 14.66
N ILE A 16 -1.22 11.04 13.74
CA ILE A 16 -1.58 10.84 12.32
C ILE A 16 -1.94 12.18 11.64
N TRP A 17 -1.25 13.27 12.03
CA TRP A 17 -1.65 14.62 11.60
C TRP A 17 -1.57 14.79 10.08
N GLY A 18 -0.51 14.29 9.43
CA GLY A 18 -0.34 14.40 7.98
C GLY A 18 -1.43 13.66 7.21
N GLY A 19 -1.74 12.43 7.60
CA GLY A 19 -2.78 11.62 6.98
C GLY A 19 -4.18 12.21 7.15
N ARG A 20 -4.49 12.73 8.33
CA ARG A 20 -5.77 13.41 8.61
C ARG A 20 -5.93 14.70 7.80
N ASP A 21 -4.92 15.57 7.82
CA ASP A 21 -4.92 16.82 7.07
C ASP A 21 -5.07 16.56 5.56
N TYR A 22 -4.38 15.54 5.04
CA TYR A 22 -4.55 15.10 3.67
C TYR A 22 -5.98 14.65 3.39
N GLY A 23 -6.54 13.80 4.25
CA GLY A 23 -7.91 13.29 4.12
C GLY A 23 -8.95 14.41 4.09
N GLU A 24 -8.79 15.41 4.94
CA GLU A 24 -9.68 16.59 5.00
C GLU A 24 -9.56 17.47 3.75
N LYS A 25 -8.34 17.85 3.39
CA LYS A 25 -8.08 18.76 2.25
C LYS A 25 -8.45 18.17 0.90
N HIS A 26 -8.32 16.86 0.75
CA HIS A 26 -8.55 16.15 -0.51
C HIS A 26 -9.81 15.28 -0.51
N ALA A 27 -10.71 15.47 0.48
CA ALA A 27 -11.94 14.67 0.62
C ALA A 27 -12.82 14.66 -0.63
N THR A 28 -12.86 15.75 -1.37
CA THR A 28 -13.67 15.92 -2.60
C THR A 28 -12.89 15.65 -3.89
N GLU A 29 -11.59 15.51 -3.80
CA GLU A 29 -10.74 15.19 -4.96
C GLU A 29 -10.82 13.68 -5.26
N PRO A 30 -11.16 13.24 -6.48
CA PRO A 30 -11.40 11.83 -6.75
C PRO A 30 -10.12 11.00 -6.60
N HIS A 31 -10.15 10.03 -5.69
CA HIS A 31 -9.16 8.97 -5.58
C HIS A 31 -9.80 7.63 -5.96
N ALA A 32 -9.03 6.72 -6.49
CA ALA A 32 -9.51 5.40 -6.90
C ALA A 32 -9.02 4.29 -5.96
N LEU A 33 -7.77 4.41 -5.49
CA LEU A 33 -7.10 3.40 -4.69
C LEU A 33 -6.08 4.08 -3.78
N ALA A 34 -5.83 3.50 -2.62
CA ALA A 34 -4.77 3.88 -1.71
C ALA A 34 -3.90 2.67 -1.33
N MET A 35 -2.62 2.93 -1.12
CA MET A 35 -1.62 1.98 -0.65
C MET A 35 -0.68 2.70 0.32
N GLU A 36 -0.18 1.98 1.32
CA GLU A 36 0.78 2.52 2.28
C GLU A 36 1.96 1.58 2.45
N SER A 37 3.14 2.11 2.72
CA SER A 37 4.34 1.38 3.07
C SER A 37 4.89 1.96 4.35
N ASP A 38 4.65 1.29 5.46
CA ASP A 38 4.98 1.76 6.81
C ASP A 38 5.45 0.63 7.74
N PHE A 39 6.00 -0.45 7.18
CA PHE A 39 6.48 -1.59 7.97
C PHE A 39 7.93 -1.93 7.62
N GLY A 40 8.80 -0.91 7.65
CA GLY A 40 10.22 -1.03 7.35
C GLY A 40 10.53 -1.18 5.86
N ALA A 41 11.74 -1.66 5.55
CA ALA A 41 12.27 -1.79 4.19
C ALA A 41 12.55 -3.25 3.79
N GLY A 42 11.99 -4.22 4.52
CA GLY A 42 12.11 -5.64 4.25
C GLY A 42 11.46 -6.07 2.94
N LYS A 43 11.70 -7.30 2.52
CA LYS A 43 11.07 -7.89 1.33
C LYS A 43 9.56 -7.88 1.45
N VAL A 44 8.89 -7.60 0.35
CA VAL A 44 7.47 -7.92 0.22
C VAL A 44 7.34 -9.44 0.02
N TRP A 45 6.55 -10.09 0.86
CA TRP A 45 6.33 -11.54 0.81
C TRP A 45 4.90 -11.93 0.45
N ALA A 46 3.93 -11.00 0.65
CA ALA A 46 2.54 -11.26 0.33
C ALA A 46 1.83 -10.00 -0.17
N VAL A 47 0.67 -10.21 -0.81
CA VAL A 47 -0.23 -9.14 -1.26
C VAL A 47 -1.66 -9.44 -0.85
N ASP A 48 -2.33 -8.43 -0.30
CA ASP A 48 -3.73 -8.45 0.06
C ASP A 48 -4.51 -7.45 -0.79
N PHE A 49 -5.80 -7.72 -0.99
CA PHE A 49 -6.66 -6.90 -1.82
C PHE A 49 -7.97 -6.57 -1.12
N ARG A 50 -8.41 -5.33 -1.26
CA ARG A 50 -9.79 -4.89 -1.05
C ARG A 50 -10.25 -4.15 -2.30
N LEU A 51 -10.62 -4.91 -3.31
CA LEU A 51 -11.05 -4.43 -4.62
C LEU A 51 -12.41 -5.05 -4.96
N PRO A 52 -13.18 -4.44 -5.87
CA PRO A 52 -14.44 -5.03 -6.34
C PRO A 52 -14.18 -6.32 -7.11
N GLU A 53 -15.19 -7.19 -7.21
CA GLU A 53 -15.06 -8.43 -7.96
C GLU A 53 -14.81 -8.20 -9.45
N SER A 54 -15.31 -7.10 -10.00
CA SER A 54 -15.04 -6.66 -11.37
C SER A 54 -13.55 -6.43 -11.66
N ALA A 55 -12.72 -6.24 -10.62
CA ALA A 55 -11.26 -6.12 -10.72
C ALA A 55 -10.50 -7.45 -10.59
N SER A 56 -11.18 -8.61 -10.68
CA SER A 56 -10.54 -9.93 -10.54
C SER A 56 -9.42 -10.16 -11.57
N ALA A 57 -9.60 -9.69 -12.81
CA ALA A 57 -8.54 -9.77 -13.83
C ALA A 57 -7.29 -8.96 -13.44
N LEU A 58 -7.45 -7.77 -12.89
CA LEU A 58 -6.34 -6.95 -12.37
C LEU A 58 -5.63 -7.66 -11.21
N ARG A 59 -6.40 -8.23 -10.27
CA ARG A 59 -5.81 -9.03 -9.17
C ARG A 59 -4.93 -10.15 -9.72
N GLY A 60 -5.42 -10.90 -10.71
CA GLY A 60 -4.67 -11.97 -11.36
C GLY A 60 -3.39 -11.47 -12.03
N GLN A 61 -3.43 -10.33 -12.71
CA GLN A 61 -2.26 -9.71 -13.33
C GLN A 61 -1.22 -9.28 -12.29
N ILE A 62 -1.64 -8.67 -11.18
CA ILE A 62 -0.75 -8.27 -10.09
C ILE A 62 -0.08 -9.50 -9.48
N VAL A 63 -0.85 -10.54 -9.13
CA VAL A 63 -0.31 -11.79 -8.57
C VAL A 63 0.71 -12.41 -9.52
N SER A 64 0.41 -12.47 -10.83
CA SER A 64 1.33 -13.01 -11.82
C SER A 64 2.62 -12.18 -11.96
N ALA A 65 2.53 -10.86 -11.90
CA ALA A 65 3.68 -9.96 -11.96
C ALA A 65 4.56 -10.05 -10.71
N LEU A 66 3.96 -10.29 -9.55
CA LEU A 66 4.65 -10.36 -8.27
C LEU A 66 5.23 -11.76 -7.97
N ALA A 67 4.72 -12.82 -8.59
CA ALA A 67 5.18 -14.19 -8.35
C ALA A 67 6.69 -14.40 -8.56
N PRO A 68 7.35 -13.83 -9.59
CA PRO A 68 8.80 -13.93 -9.75
C PRO A 68 9.61 -13.26 -8.62
N LEU A 69 8.99 -12.36 -7.87
CA LEU A 69 9.58 -11.70 -6.70
C LEU A 69 9.37 -12.50 -5.41
N GLY A 70 8.72 -13.66 -5.48
CA GLY A 70 8.41 -14.51 -4.33
C GLY A 70 7.19 -14.04 -3.51
N VAL A 71 6.37 -13.14 -4.06
CA VAL A 71 5.19 -12.61 -3.38
C VAL A 71 3.98 -13.49 -3.65
N VAL A 72 3.24 -13.84 -2.62
CA VAL A 72 2.05 -14.71 -2.71
C VAL A 72 0.78 -13.94 -2.34
N PRO A 73 -0.37 -14.22 -2.96
CA PRO A 73 -1.63 -13.65 -2.52
C PRO A 73 -2.10 -14.31 -1.22
N ARG A 74 -2.71 -13.51 -0.31
CA ARG A 74 -3.37 -14.03 0.86
C ARG A 74 -4.90 -13.95 0.70
N LYS A 75 -5.62 -14.52 1.67
CA LYS A 75 -7.11 -14.46 1.72
C LYS A 75 -7.62 -13.30 2.58
N GLU A 76 -6.75 -12.67 3.33
CA GLU A 76 -7.05 -11.53 4.16
C GLU A 76 -7.44 -10.32 3.30
N LEU A 77 -8.34 -9.51 3.83
CA LEU A 77 -8.69 -8.25 3.17
C LEU A 77 -7.66 -7.18 3.50
N ALA A 78 -7.21 -6.46 2.50
CA ALA A 78 -6.36 -5.30 2.68
C ALA A 78 -7.02 -4.27 3.61
N GLY A 79 -6.26 -3.77 4.56
CA GLY A 79 -6.69 -2.80 5.57
C GLY A 79 -6.29 -1.37 5.25
N GLY A 80 -5.20 -1.20 4.50
CA GLY A 80 -4.48 0.05 4.39
C GLY A 80 -3.65 0.31 5.65
N GLY A 81 -3.18 1.51 5.82
CA GLY A 81 -2.40 1.92 6.98
C GLY A 81 -2.97 3.13 7.68
N ALA A 82 -2.25 3.64 8.67
CA ALA A 82 -2.69 4.73 9.53
C ALA A 82 -2.81 6.05 8.75
N ASP A 83 -1.85 6.35 7.89
CA ASP A 83 -1.77 7.63 7.18
C ASP A 83 -2.81 7.77 6.07
N ILE A 84 -3.22 6.68 5.45
CA ILE A 84 -4.24 6.70 4.41
C ILE A 84 -5.66 6.40 4.94
N GLY A 85 -5.80 6.08 6.22
CA GLY A 85 -7.08 5.70 6.83
C GLY A 85 -8.17 6.75 6.64
N ALA A 86 -7.84 8.03 6.80
CA ALA A 86 -8.79 9.13 6.67
C ALA A 86 -9.37 9.26 5.26
N ILE A 87 -8.52 9.22 4.23
CA ILE A 87 -8.99 9.34 2.83
C ILE A 87 -9.71 8.06 2.37
N ILE A 88 -9.29 6.88 2.84
CA ILE A 88 -10.01 5.62 2.59
C ILE A 88 -11.42 5.70 3.15
N ALA A 89 -11.58 6.13 4.39
CA ALA A 89 -12.89 6.24 5.04
C ALA A 89 -13.79 7.24 4.32
N ALA A 90 -13.27 8.40 3.94
CA ALA A 90 -14.01 9.46 3.25
C ALA A 90 -14.53 9.02 1.88
N GLN A 91 -13.77 8.22 1.13
CA GLN A 91 -14.08 7.91 -0.27
C GLN A 91 -14.32 6.42 -0.55
N LYS A 92 -14.23 5.54 0.45
CA LYS A 92 -14.38 4.07 0.32
C LYS A 92 -13.47 3.51 -0.76
N LEU A 93 -12.19 3.86 -0.68
CA LEU A 93 -11.20 3.51 -1.70
C LEU A 93 -10.94 2.01 -1.78
N GLY A 94 -10.52 1.56 -2.97
CA GLY A 94 -9.82 0.29 -3.11
C GLY A 94 -8.50 0.31 -2.35
N ILE A 95 -8.07 -0.85 -1.88
CA ILE A 95 -6.84 -0.99 -1.11
C ILE A 95 -6.06 -2.18 -1.65
N ILE A 96 -4.76 -2.02 -1.75
CA ILE A 96 -3.81 -3.11 -1.97
C ILE A 96 -2.72 -2.94 -0.93
N ASP A 97 -2.48 -3.99 -0.14
CA ASP A 97 -1.39 -4.01 0.84
C ASP A 97 -0.29 -4.96 0.36
N LEU A 98 0.93 -4.45 0.28
CA LEU A 98 2.13 -5.24 0.05
C LEU A 98 2.76 -5.53 1.41
N GLN A 99 2.62 -6.76 1.88
CA GLN A 99 3.07 -7.17 3.20
C GLN A 99 4.59 -7.33 3.23
N GLN A 100 5.25 -6.52 4.04
CA GLN A 100 6.69 -6.52 4.21
C GLN A 100 7.12 -7.53 5.27
N ASP A 101 8.33 -8.06 5.13
CA ASP A 101 8.94 -8.93 6.16
C ASP A 101 9.32 -8.08 7.37
N GLY A 102 8.60 -8.30 8.47
CA GLY A 102 8.80 -7.62 9.74
C GLY A 102 9.66 -8.38 10.74
N THR A 103 10.34 -9.46 10.35
CA THR A 103 11.08 -10.30 11.30
C THR A 103 12.15 -9.56 12.08
N LYS A 104 12.72 -8.49 11.52
CA LYS A 104 13.69 -7.61 12.16
C LYS A 104 13.15 -6.23 12.52
N TYR A 105 11.89 -5.97 12.20
CA TYR A 105 11.29 -4.65 12.33
C TYR A 105 11.31 -4.16 13.78
N PHE A 106 10.84 -4.97 14.72
CA PHE A 106 10.76 -4.59 16.12
C PHE A 106 12.11 -4.61 16.86
N ASP A 107 13.18 -5.10 16.24
CA ASP A 107 14.52 -4.96 16.78
C ASP A 107 15.07 -3.54 16.59
N LEU A 108 14.55 -2.80 15.62
CA LEU A 108 15.02 -1.46 15.23
C LEU A 108 13.96 -0.38 15.48
N HIS A 109 12.70 -0.68 15.19
CA HIS A 109 11.58 0.25 15.26
C HIS A 109 11.54 1.01 16.59
N HIS A 110 11.48 2.33 16.54
CA HIS A 110 11.47 3.25 17.68
C HIS A 110 12.73 3.15 18.57
N THR A 111 13.85 2.72 18.03
CA THR A 111 15.13 2.71 18.75
C THR A 111 16.15 3.65 18.11
N PRO A 112 17.20 4.07 18.85
CA PRO A 112 18.30 4.86 18.27
C PRO A 112 19.07 4.12 17.16
N ASP A 113 18.92 2.79 17.07
CA ASP A 113 19.55 1.96 16.05
C ASP A 113 18.78 1.92 14.72
N ASP A 114 17.60 2.56 14.64
CA ASP A 114 16.86 2.69 13.40
C ASP A 114 17.52 3.73 12.48
N THR A 115 18.55 3.29 11.80
CA THR A 115 19.42 4.11 10.96
C THR A 115 19.55 3.53 9.55
N LEU A 116 19.87 4.39 8.58
CA LEU A 116 19.93 4.03 7.16
C LEU A 116 20.88 2.85 6.84
N ASP A 117 21.92 2.66 7.62
CA ASP A 117 22.89 1.55 7.44
C ASP A 117 22.31 0.17 7.80
N LYS A 118 21.17 0.12 8.50
CA LYS A 118 20.45 -1.13 8.81
C LYS A 118 19.61 -1.64 7.64
N ILE A 119 19.37 -0.83 6.64
CA ILE A 119 18.56 -1.19 5.48
C ILE A 119 19.33 -2.15 4.56
N ASP A 120 18.80 -3.36 4.36
CA ASP A 120 19.33 -4.27 3.35
C ASP A 120 18.92 -3.80 1.95
N LYS A 121 19.92 -3.42 1.15
CA LYS A 121 19.71 -2.89 -0.20
C LYS A 121 19.08 -3.92 -1.16
N THR A 122 19.30 -5.21 -0.93
CA THR A 122 18.71 -6.26 -1.78
C THR A 122 17.24 -6.43 -1.48
N GLU A 123 16.87 -6.42 -0.20
CA GLU A 123 15.48 -6.46 0.23
C GLU A 123 14.72 -5.23 -0.22
N LEU A 124 15.29 -4.04 -0.04
CA LEU A 124 14.69 -2.79 -0.51
C LEU A 124 14.47 -2.79 -2.04
N ARG A 125 15.41 -3.33 -2.83
CA ARG A 125 15.24 -3.42 -4.29
C ARG A 125 14.05 -4.32 -4.68
N GLN A 126 13.90 -5.46 -4.01
CA GLN A 126 12.76 -6.35 -4.23
C GLN A 126 11.45 -5.65 -3.84
N ASN A 127 11.44 -4.96 -2.70
CA ASN A 127 10.30 -4.18 -2.23
C ASN A 127 9.90 -3.11 -3.27
N VAL A 128 10.83 -2.28 -3.71
CA VAL A 128 10.59 -1.26 -4.75
C VAL A 128 10.11 -1.91 -6.05
N ALA A 129 10.64 -3.06 -6.46
CA ALA A 129 10.18 -3.76 -7.66
C ALA A 129 8.71 -4.21 -7.53
N ALA A 130 8.30 -4.70 -6.36
CA ALA A 130 6.91 -5.08 -6.09
C ALA A 130 5.97 -3.85 -6.18
N TRP A 131 6.37 -2.72 -5.60
CA TRP A 131 5.62 -1.46 -5.68
C TRP A 131 5.48 -0.97 -7.11
N VAL A 132 6.57 -0.93 -7.88
CA VAL A 132 6.58 -0.45 -9.26
C VAL A 132 5.68 -1.34 -10.12
N ALA A 133 5.78 -2.67 -10.01
CA ALA A 133 4.95 -3.59 -10.78
C ALA A 133 3.46 -3.41 -10.47
N THR A 134 3.11 -3.30 -9.19
CA THR A 134 1.72 -3.10 -8.76
C THR A 134 1.17 -1.76 -9.25
N LEU A 135 1.89 -0.67 -9.01
CA LEU A 135 1.47 0.68 -9.42
C LEU A 135 1.34 0.83 -10.92
N ALA A 136 2.23 0.22 -11.71
CA ALA A 136 2.15 0.24 -13.16
C ALA A 136 0.86 -0.42 -13.68
N LEU A 137 0.48 -1.56 -13.10
CA LEU A 137 -0.77 -2.25 -13.46
C LEU A 137 -1.99 -1.45 -13.03
N VAL A 138 -2.02 -0.96 -11.80
CA VAL A 138 -3.13 -0.15 -11.26
C VAL A 138 -3.32 1.15 -12.05
N ALA A 139 -2.23 1.87 -12.33
CA ALA A 139 -2.30 3.15 -13.06
C ALA A 139 -2.78 2.98 -14.51
N ASN A 140 -2.60 1.82 -15.11
CA ASN A 140 -3.04 1.52 -16.47
C ASN A 140 -4.38 0.78 -16.56
N TYR A 141 -4.96 0.38 -15.44
CA TYR A 141 -6.26 -0.28 -15.41
C TYR A 141 -7.40 0.72 -15.60
N ASP A 142 -8.36 0.43 -16.50
CA ASP A 142 -9.48 1.31 -16.83
C ASP A 142 -10.75 1.02 -16.01
N GLY A 143 -10.82 -0.12 -15.32
CA GLY A 143 -11.99 -0.54 -14.56
C GLY A 143 -12.13 0.14 -13.19
N GLU A 144 -13.25 -0.13 -12.52
CA GLU A 144 -13.48 0.34 -11.15
C GLU A 144 -12.54 -0.33 -10.15
N LEU A 145 -12.10 0.44 -9.16
CA LEU A 145 -11.22 -0.03 -8.08
C LEU A 145 -11.86 0.09 -6.70
N LYS A 146 -12.92 0.90 -6.55
CA LYS A 146 -13.61 1.06 -5.28
C LYS A 146 -14.50 -0.17 -5.01
N PRO A 147 -14.44 -0.76 -3.82
CA PRO A 147 -15.35 -1.84 -3.44
C PRO A 147 -16.81 -1.39 -3.55
N GLU A 148 -17.68 -2.32 -3.92
CA GLU A 148 -19.12 -2.06 -3.85
C GLU A 148 -19.53 -1.75 -2.40
N ALA A 149 -20.48 -0.83 -2.23
CA ALA A 149 -21.04 -0.59 -0.91
C ALA A 149 -21.65 -1.89 -0.40
N ALA A 150 -21.34 -2.27 0.84
CA ALA A 150 -22.00 -3.41 1.48
C ALA A 150 -23.51 -3.18 1.43
N ARG A 151 -24.24 -4.13 0.81
CA ARG A 151 -25.70 -4.11 0.75
C ARG A 151 -26.28 -4.42 2.10
#